data_e3b7121c115525ecc2c612be5a2e3edc
#
_entry.id   e3b7121c115525ecc2c612be5a2e3edc
#
_cell.length_a   1.000
_cell.length_b   1.000
_cell.length_c   1.000
_cell.angle_alpha   90.00
_cell.angle_beta   90.00
_cell.angle_gamma   90.00
#
_symmetry.space_group_name_H-M   'P 1'
#
loop_
_entity.id
_entity.type
_entity.pdbx_description
1 polymer ?
#
loop_
_entity_poly.entity_id
_entity_poly.type
_entity_poly.pdbx_seq_one_letter_code
_entity_poly.pdbx_strand_id
1 'polypeptide(L)'
;MRTLRVSTRDLLFAMENRVPGTTQYLNTETGEVVPAFGFNRDQILAEIRQYPKRYLRLAPQAGRSGYTAMVEFARTVSRPELRAVLEAAISGPGVYRRFRTALREEPREFKRWQQFRGEKVAGHLRKRLEADGIAIELVPDND
;
A
#
# COMPACT_ATOMS: atom_id res chain seq x y z
N MET A 1 7.33 11.84 -19.37
CA MET A 1 6.70 11.53 -18.06
C MET A 1 7.78 11.06 -17.10
N ARG A 2 7.78 11.61 -15.90
CA ARG A 2 8.76 11.24 -14.89
C ARG A 2 8.26 10.02 -14.12
N THR A 3 9.15 9.08 -13.79
CA THR A 3 8.80 7.89 -13.02
C THR A 3 9.30 8.01 -11.58
N LEU A 4 8.43 7.73 -10.64
CA LEU A 4 8.69 7.80 -9.22
C LEU A 4 8.67 6.40 -8.63
N ARG A 5 9.78 5.99 -8.02
CA ARG A 5 9.89 4.65 -7.41
C ARG A 5 9.43 4.73 -5.95
N VAL A 6 8.42 3.95 -5.61
CA VAL A 6 7.79 3.98 -4.28
C VAL A 6 7.84 2.58 -3.67
N SER A 7 8.28 2.48 -2.43
CA SER A 7 8.30 1.21 -1.71
C SER A 7 6.88 0.69 -1.49
N THR A 8 6.62 -0.52 -1.97
CA THR A 8 5.32 -1.17 -1.77
C THR A 8 5.00 -1.33 -0.29
N ARG A 9 5.98 -1.75 0.52
CA ARG A 9 5.79 -1.93 1.96
C ARG A 9 5.42 -0.62 2.65
N ASP A 10 6.15 0.44 2.35
CA ASP A 10 5.93 1.72 3.00
C ASP A 10 4.59 2.32 2.60
N LEU A 11 4.22 2.17 1.31
CA LEU A 11 2.93 2.64 0.84
C LEU A 11 1.78 1.88 1.50
N LEU A 12 1.88 0.54 1.58
CA LEU A 12 0.87 -0.26 2.25
C LEU A 12 0.72 0.13 3.71
N PHE A 13 1.84 0.31 4.41
CA PHE A 13 1.81 0.74 5.80
C PHE A 13 1.07 2.07 5.95
N ALA A 14 1.42 3.05 5.11
CA ALA A 14 0.82 4.37 5.17
C ALA A 14 -0.68 4.36 4.85
N MET A 15 -1.10 3.51 3.91
CA MET A 15 -2.48 3.48 3.45
C MET A 15 -3.39 2.59 4.29
N GLU A 16 -2.81 1.67 5.06
CA GLU A 16 -3.60 0.70 5.84
C GLU A 16 -3.56 0.93 7.34
N ASN A 17 -2.60 1.70 7.83
CA ASN A 17 -2.44 1.89 9.27
C ASN A 17 -2.77 3.32 9.69
N ARG A 18 -3.63 3.44 10.68
CA ARG A 18 -3.94 4.72 11.30
C ARG A 18 -3.18 4.80 12.61
N VAL A 19 -2.14 5.63 12.63
CA VAL A 19 -1.37 5.88 13.84
C VAL A 19 -1.80 7.24 14.39
N PRO A 20 -2.36 7.31 15.60
CA PRO A 20 -2.80 8.59 16.17
C PRO A 20 -1.67 9.62 16.19
N GLY A 21 -1.99 10.84 15.78
CA GLY A 21 -1.01 11.92 15.76
C GLY A 21 -0.01 11.87 14.63
N THR A 22 -0.14 10.91 13.71
CA THR A 22 0.77 10.77 12.57
C THR A 22 0.02 10.96 11.27
N THR A 23 0.57 11.77 10.37
CA THR A 23 0.07 11.90 8.99
C THR A 23 1.18 11.46 8.05
N GLN A 24 0.82 10.67 7.05
CA GLN A 24 1.79 10.15 6.07
C GLN A 24 1.74 10.99 4.80
N TYR A 25 2.90 11.23 4.22
CA TYR A 25 3.04 11.98 2.98
C TYR A 25 3.93 11.23 1.99
N LEU A 26 3.67 11.40 0.72
CA LEU A 26 4.55 10.93 -0.34
C LEU A 26 5.35 12.12 -0.87
N ASN A 27 6.67 12.00 -0.84
CA ASN A 27 7.54 12.99 -1.47
C ASN A 27 7.54 12.74 -2.97
N THR A 28 6.96 13.68 -3.72
CA THR A 28 6.77 13.52 -5.18
C THR A 28 8.06 13.74 -5.97
N GLU A 29 9.13 14.13 -5.33
CA GLU A 29 10.44 14.25 -5.98
C GLU A 29 11.27 12.99 -5.82
N THR A 30 11.20 12.35 -4.64
CA THR A 30 12.05 11.20 -4.30
C THR A 30 11.31 9.87 -4.31
N GLY A 31 9.99 9.87 -4.14
CA GLY A 31 9.20 8.64 -3.95
C GLY A 31 9.19 8.13 -2.53
N GLU A 32 9.81 8.84 -1.61
CA GLU A 32 9.87 8.43 -0.22
C GLU A 32 8.54 8.68 0.50
N VAL A 33 8.10 7.71 1.31
CA VAL A 33 6.96 7.88 2.19
C VAL A 33 7.46 8.47 3.50
N VAL A 34 6.93 9.63 3.88
CA VAL A 34 7.44 10.43 5.00
C VAL A 34 6.36 10.57 6.08
N PRO A 35 6.57 10.03 7.27
CA PRO A 35 5.63 10.25 8.38
C PRO A 35 5.89 11.58 9.07
N ALA A 36 4.80 12.33 9.30
CA ALA A 36 4.86 13.56 10.09
C ALA A 36 4.20 13.30 11.44
N PHE A 37 4.99 13.39 12.52
CA PHE A 37 4.52 13.12 13.87
C PHE A 37 5.29 14.00 14.85
N GLY A 38 4.80 14.08 16.08
CA GLY A 38 5.43 14.73 17.24
C GLY A 38 6.54 15.73 16.92
N PHE A 39 7.79 15.27 16.99
CA PHE A 39 8.95 16.17 16.94
C PHE A 39 9.32 16.65 15.54
N ASN A 40 8.92 15.95 14.48
CA ASN A 40 9.24 16.39 13.10
C ASN A 40 8.10 17.09 12.39
N ARG A 41 6.93 17.17 13.03
CA ARG A 41 5.72 17.67 12.40
C ARG A 41 5.85 19.11 11.91
N ASP A 42 6.38 19.99 12.75
CA ASP A 42 6.51 21.40 12.40
C ASP A 42 7.44 21.61 11.21
N GLN A 43 8.52 20.84 11.15
CA GLN A 43 9.46 20.90 10.04
C GLN A 43 8.81 20.45 8.74
N ILE A 44 8.09 19.33 8.76
CA ILE A 44 7.42 18.81 7.57
C ILE A 44 6.33 19.78 7.10
N LEU A 45 5.54 20.34 8.03
CA LEU A 45 4.49 21.30 7.65
C LEU A 45 5.07 22.58 7.07
N ALA A 46 6.22 23.01 7.57
CA ALA A 46 6.91 24.18 7.01
C ALA A 46 7.36 23.92 5.58
N GLU A 47 7.91 22.73 5.31
CA GLU A 47 8.30 22.35 3.95
C GLU A 47 7.11 22.27 3.01
N ILE A 48 5.98 21.75 3.47
CA ILE A 48 4.75 21.67 2.69
C ILE A 48 4.26 23.07 2.31
N ARG A 49 4.33 24.03 3.23
CA ARG A 49 3.94 25.41 2.93
C ARG A 49 4.85 26.05 1.90
N GLN A 50 6.14 25.76 1.96
CA GLN A 50 7.12 26.31 1.03
C GLN A 50 7.05 25.62 -0.34
N TYR A 51 6.82 24.32 -0.38
CA TYR A 51 6.79 23.51 -1.60
C TYR A 51 5.54 22.63 -1.63
N PRO A 52 4.34 23.21 -1.88
CA PRO A 52 3.07 22.47 -1.77
C PRO A 52 2.97 21.24 -2.67
N LYS A 53 3.64 21.25 -3.82
CA LYS A 53 3.59 20.13 -4.76
C LYS A 53 4.58 19.02 -4.45
N ARG A 54 5.51 19.26 -3.52
CA ARG A 54 6.50 18.24 -3.15
C ARG A 54 5.90 17.09 -2.36
N TYR A 55 4.88 17.37 -1.58
CA TYR A 55 4.29 16.38 -0.69
C TYR A 55 2.82 16.15 -1.00
N LEU A 56 2.47 14.87 -1.13
CA LEU A 56 1.08 14.46 -1.33
C LEU A 56 0.63 13.68 -0.10
N ARG A 57 -0.43 14.13 0.54
CA ARG A 57 -0.95 13.45 1.72
C ARG A 57 -1.50 12.08 1.37
N LEU A 58 -1.10 11.07 2.13
CA LEU A 58 -1.60 9.71 2.01
C LEU A 58 -2.64 9.48 3.09
N ALA A 59 -3.90 9.40 2.69
CA ALA A 59 -4.98 9.16 3.63
C ALA A 59 -5.30 7.66 3.66
N PRO A 60 -5.36 7.03 4.86
CA PRO A 60 -5.73 5.62 4.94
C PRO A 60 -7.09 5.38 4.30
N GLN A 61 -7.18 4.32 3.49
CA GLN A 61 -8.44 3.94 2.88
C GLN A 61 -9.29 3.20 3.91
N ALA A 62 -10.55 3.59 4.00
CA ALA A 62 -11.51 2.93 4.87
C ALA A 62 -12.33 1.94 4.05
N GLY A 63 -12.81 0.87 4.72
CA GLY A 63 -13.83 0.02 4.16
C GLY A 63 -13.34 -1.29 3.58
N ARG A 64 -14.04 -1.77 2.56
CA ARG A 64 -13.93 -3.14 2.06
C ARG A 64 -12.84 -3.39 1.03
N SER A 65 -12.01 -2.41 0.74
CA SER A 65 -10.98 -2.54 -0.30
C SER A 65 -10.02 -3.70 -0.03
N GLY A 66 -9.65 -3.92 1.23
CA GLY A 66 -8.80 -5.03 1.61
C GLY A 66 -9.45 -6.39 1.38
N TYR A 67 -10.71 -6.53 1.74
CA TYR A 67 -11.45 -7.77 1.51
C TYR A 67 -11.61 -8.06 0.02
N THR A 68 -11.98 -7.05 -0.76
CA THR A 68 -12.12 -7.19 -2.20
C THR A 68 -10.81 -7.65 -2.84
N ALA A 69 -9.70 -7.07 -2.40
CA ALA A 69 -8.38 -7.45 -2.90
C ALA A 69 -8.07 -8.92 -2.59
N MET A 70 -8.42 -9.41 -1.39
CA MET A 70 -8.23 -10.82 -1.03
C MET A 70 -9.04 -11.74 -1.94
N VAL A 71 -10.31 -11.42 -2.18
CA VAL A 71 -11.16 -12.21 -3.07
C VAL A 71 -10.58 -12.28 -4.47
N GLU A 72 -10.18 -11.13 -5.01
CA GLU A 72 -9.60 -11.06 -6.36
C GLU A 72 -8.28 -11.79 -6.44
N PHE A 73 -7.43 -11.64 -5.43
CA PHE A 73 -6.13 -12.30 -5.40
C PHE A 73 -6.27 -13.83 -5.38
N ALA A 74 -7.17 -14.34 -4.55
CA ALA A 74 -7.39 -15.79 -4.44
C ALA A 74 -7.72 -16.41 -5.80
N ARG A 75 -8.45 -15.68 -6.65
CA ARG A 75 -8.81 -16.14 -7.99
C ARG A 75 -7.59 -16.24 -8.91
N THR A 76 -6.52 -15.53 -8.61
CA THR A 76 -5.30 -15.53 -9.45
C THR A 76 -4.33 -16.64 -9.09
N VAL A 77 -4.55 -17.33 -7.95
CA VAL A 77 -3.66 -18.39 -7.50
C VAL A 77 -3.87 -19.63 -8.35
N SER A 78 -2.80 -20.12 -9.00
CA SER A 78 -2.88 -21.24 -9.91
C SER A 78 -2.84 -22.60 -9.21
N ARG A 79 -2.17 -22.68 -8.05
CA ARG A 79 -2.08 -23.93 -7.31
C ARG A 79 -3.40 -24.25 -6.62
N PRO A 80 -4.07 -25.39 -6.97
CA PRO A 80 -5.41 -25.67 -6.45
C PRO A 80 -5.49 -25.80 -4.93
N GLU A 81 -4.47 -26.38 -4.30
CA GLU A 81 -4.44 -26.56 -2.84
C GLU A 81 -4.41 -25.22 -2.12
N LEU A 82 -3.53 -24.34 -2.55
CA LEU A 82 -3.40 -23.01 -1.93
C LEU A 82 -4.64 -22.17 -2.20
N ARG A 83 -5.16 -22.22 -3.43
CA ARG A 83 -6.36 -21.48 -3.79
C ARG A 83 -7.52 -21.88 -2.90
N ALA A 84 -7.69 -23.20 -2.66
CA ALA A 84 -8.76 -23.70 -1.80
C ALA A 84 -8.61 -23.21 -0.36
N VAL A 85 -7.38 -23.17 0.17
CA VAL A 85 -7.11 -22.66 1.51
C VAL A 85 -7.46 -21.17 1.61
N LEU A 86 -7.08 -20.39 0.61
CA LEU A 86 -7.37 -18.95 0.59
C LEU A 86 -8.87 -18.68 0.46
N GLU A 87 -9.56 -19.43 -0.38
CA GLU A 87 -11.01 -19.27 -0.54
C GLU A 87 -11.76 -19.65 0.75
N ALA A 88 -11.29 -20.68 1.45
CA ALA A 88 -11.86 -21.04 2.75
C ALA A 88 -11.59 -19.93 3.79
N ALA A 89 -10.42 -19.30 3.75
CA ALA A 89 -10.05 -18.25 4.68
C ALA A 89 -10.97 -17.03 4.58
N ILE A 90 -11.39 -16.69 3.37
CA ILE A 90 -12.25 -15.50 3.16
C ILE A 90 -13.73 -15.77 3.41
N SER A 91 -14.10 -17.00 3.72
CA SER A 91 -15.50 -17.39 3.89
C SER A 91 -15.98 -17.41 5.33
N GLY A 92 -15.16 -17.01 6.30
CA GLY A 92 -15.53 -17.12 7.70
C GLY A 92 -14.94 -16.01 8.56
N PRO A 93 -15.10 -16.09 9.89
CA PRO A 93 -14.56 -15.08 10.80
C PRO A 93 -13.02 -15.08 10.79
N GLY A 94 -12.43 -13.96 11.15
CA GLY A 94 -10.97 -13.83 11.19
C GLY A 94 -10.31 -13.87 9.82
N VAL A 95 -10.97 -13.29 8.81
CA VAL A 95 -10.54 -13.32 7.40
C VAL A 95 -9.09 -12.88 7.23
N TYR A 96 -8.73 -11.71 7.73
CA TYR A 96 -7.39 -11.15 7.53
C TYR A 96 -6.31 -12.02 8.15
N ARG A 97 -6.55 -12.51 9.34
CA ARG A 97 -5.61 -13.37 10.04
C ARG A 97 -5.43 -14.71 9.33
N ARG A 98 -6.53 -15.35 8.93
CA ARG A 98 -6.50 -16.65 8.26
C ARG A 98 -5.83 -16.55 6.89
N PHE A 99 -6.14 -15.53 6.14
CA PHE A 99 -5.55 -15.29 4.83
C PHE A 99 -4.02 -15.08 4.94
N ARG A 100 -3.60 -14.26 5.89
CA ARG A 100 -2.18 -14.00 6.14
C ARG A 100 -1.47 -15.26 6.60
N THR A 101 -2.09 -16.06 7.47
CA THR A 101 -1.50 -17.30 7.94
C THR A 101 -1.29 -18.29 6.79
N ALA A 102 -2.27 -18.39 5.89
CA ALA A 102 -2.15 -19.27 4.72
C ALA A 102 -0.99 -18.88 3.82
N LEU A 103 -0.75 -17.56 3.64
CA LEU A 103 0.32 -17.08 2.78
C LEU A 103 1.69 -17.07 3.44
N ARG A 104 1.74 -17.14 4.77
CA ARG A 104 3.01 -17.04 5.50
C ARG A 104 4.00 -18.12 5.10
N GLU A 105 3.52 -19.31 4.78
CA GLU A 105 4.36 -20.44 4.40
C GLU A 105 4.61 -20.52 2.89
N GLU A 106 4.18 -19.50 2.14
CA GLU A 106 4.31 -19.45 0.69
C GLU A 106 5.00 -18.12 0.29
N PRO A 107 6.34 -18.04 0.41
CA PRO A 107 7.04 -16.77 0.22
C PRO A 107 6.80 -16.08 -1.12
N ARG A 108 6.74 -16.85 -2.21
CA ARG A 108 6.50 -16.29 -3.54
C ARG A 108 5.10 -15.70 -3.66
N GLU A 109 4.10 -16.43 -3.17
CA GLU A 109 2.72 -15.96 -3.19
C GLU A 109 2.52 -14.81 -2.22
N PHE A 110 3.23 -14.81 -1.08
CA PHE A 110 3.18 -13.70 -0.15
C PHE A 110 3.72 -12.41 -0.80
N LYS A 111 4.84 -12.49 -1.50
CA LYS A 111 5.39 -11.32 -2.21
C LYS A 111 4.44 -10.86 -3.31
N ARG A 112 3.86 -11.79 -4.05
CA ARG A 112 2.88 -11.47 -5.08
C ARG A 112 1.66 -10.81 -4.49
N TRP A 113 1.20 -11.29 -3.32
CA TRP A 113 0.08 -10.69 -2.59
C TRP A 113 0.38 -9.25 -2.16
N GLN A 114 1.57 -9.01 -1.61
CA GLN A 114 1.96 -7.66 -1.21
C GLN A 114 1.96 -6.70 -2.40
N GLN A 115 2.51 -7.15 -3.53
CA GLN A 115 2.55 -6.34 -4.73
C GLN A 115 1.13 -6.10 -5.29
N PHE A 116 0.30 -7.12 -5.25
CA PHE A 116 -1.10 -7.02 -5.68
C PHE A 116 -1.86 -6.00 -4.84
N ARG A 117 -1.71 -6.05 -3.53
CA ARG A 117 -2.31 -5.08 -2.62
C ARG A 117 -1.79 -3.67 -2.89
N GLY A 118 -0.49 -3.56 -3.08
CA GLY A 118 0.14 -2.28 -3.38
C GLY A 118 -0.47 -1.63 -4.61
N GLU A 119 -0.67 -2.41 -5.68
CA GLU A 119 -1.30 -1.90 -6.90
C GLU A 119 -2.75 -1.46 -6.64
N LYS A 120 -3.48 -2.17 -5.81
CA LYS A 120 -4.85 -1.78 -5.46
C LYS A 120 -4.90 -0.47 -4.69
N VAL A 121 -4.06 -0.31 -3.67
CA VAL A 121 -4.07 0.93 -2.88
C VAL A 121 -3.47 2.09 -3.66
N ALA A 122 -2.58 1.82 -4.61
CA ALA A 122 -1.96 2.85 -5.44
C ALA A 122 -2.86 3.35 -6.56
N GLY A 123 -3.96 2.66 -6.86
CA GLY A 123 -4.80 3.00 -8.01
C GLY A 123 -5.24 4.46 -8.05
N HIS A 124 -5.76 4.97 -6.93
CA HIS A 124 -6.19 6.35 -6.83
C HIS A 124 -5.00 7.31 -6.89
N LEU A 125 -3.91 6.94 -6.21
CA LEU A 125 -2.69 7.73 -6.19
C LEU A 125 -2.08 7.85 -7.59
N ARG A 126 -2.10 6.77 -8.38
CA ARG A 126 -1.60 6.78 -9.76
C ARG A 126 -2.35 7.79 -10.61
N LYS A 127 -3.68 7.80 -10.53
CA LYS A 127 -4.50 8.74 -11.29
C LYS A 127 -4.18 10.18 -10.94
N ARG A 128 -4.00 10.45 -9.65
CA ARG A 128 -3.69 11.79 -9.18
C ARG A 128 -2.35 12.27 -9.71
N LEU A 129 -1.33 11.42 -9.65
CA LEU A 129 0.02 11.79 -10.07
C LEU A 129 0.18 11.82 -11.58
N GLU A 130 -0.56 10.98 -12.32
CA GLU A 130 -0.54 11.01 -13.78
C GLU A 130 -1.02 12.36 -14.31
N ALA A 131 -1.96 13.00 -13.64
CA ALA A 131 -2.40 14.34 -14.01
C ALA A 131 -1.26 15.37 -13.94
N ASP A 132 -0.26 15.11 -13.10
CA ASP A 132 0.92 15.97 -12.96
C ASP A 132 2.13 15.44 -13.74
N GLY A 133 1.94 14.47 -14.63
CA GLY A 133 3.00 13.89 -15.45
C GLY A 133 3.94 12.97 -14.71
N ILE A 134 3.46 12.35 -13.62
CA ILE A 134 4.27 11.45 -12.79
C ILE A 134 3.69 10.05 -12.84
N ALA A 135 4.51 9.06 -13.19
CA ALA A 135 4.16 7.65 -13.13
C ALA A 135 4.78 7.02 -11.89
N ILE A 136 4.07 6.09 -11.26
CA ILE A 136 4.57 5.37 -10.09
C ILE A 136 5.03 3.98 -10.48
N GLU A 137 6.22 3.61 -10.02
CA GLU A 137 6.70 2.23 -10.05
C GLU A 137 6.77 1.72 -8.62
N LEU A 138 5.96 0.71 -8.29
CA LEU A 138 5.97 0.10 -6.98
C LEU A 138 7.13 -0.88 -6.87
N VAL A 139 8.00 -0.66 -5.91
CA VAL A 139 9.22 -1.47 -5.72
C VAL A 139 9.02 -2.40 -4.54
N PRO A 140 9.02 -3.73 -4.76
CA PRO A 140 8.93 -4.68 -3.65
C PRO A 140 10.20 -4.68 -2.82
N ASP A 141 10.07 -5.09 -1.55
CA ASP A 141 11.23 -5.23 -0.68
C ASP A 141 12.10 -6.39 -1.12
N ASN A 142 13.42 -6.18 -1.04
CA ASN A 142 14.41 -7.19 -1.40
C ASN A 142 14.87 -7.94 -0.15
N ASP A 143 14.00 -8.77 0.39
CA ASP A 143 14.35 -9.59 1.56
C ASP A 143 14.43 -11.05 1.20
#